data_037c2d3f88a50e67a7d083c0946ea4ac
#
_entry.id   037c2d3f88a50e67a7d083c0946ea4ac
#
_cell.length_a   1.000
_cell.length_b   1.000
_cell.length_c   1.000
_cell.angle_alpha   90.00
_cell.angle_beta   90.00
_cell.angle_gamma   90.00
#
_symmetry.space_group_name_H-M   'P 1'
#
loop_
_entity.id
_entity.type
_entity.pdbx_description
1 polymer ?
#
loop_
_entity_poly.entity_id
_entity_poly.type
_entity_poly.pdbx_seq_one_letter_code
_entity_poly.pdbx_strand_id
1 'polypeptide(L)'
;MRRLLLSALCALPVMAALPVLALAEEIKPAIVFDMGGKFDKSFNESVHNGAQAFTKETSIEVREFEPQNDTQREQALRNLARRGQTPIVAVGFNQASALKTVSAEFPKLHFVILDTVVEAPNVQSIVFREEQGSYLAGMLAALRSGTGKVGFVGGMDVPLIRKFACGYGQGARAANPKAEVFQNMTGSTPTAWNDPVRGAELTRSQIERGADVIFQAAGATGLGVLQAAADAGKYGIGVDSNQNHLHPGHVLTSMVKRLDVAVQKAFQEAREGRFTPGTRVLGLEDDGISLAFDDNNAKIVTAEMRAKVDQARQDIVAGKIKVHDYMTDNSCPN
;
A
#
# COMPACT_ATOMS: atom_id res chain seq x y z
N MET A 1 73.89 -50.33 -15.85
CA MET A 1 73.48 -49.05 -15.17
C MET A 1 72.04 -48.72 -15.56
N ARG A 2 71.10 -49.11 -14.76
CA ARG A 2 69.64 -48.75 -14.90
C ARG A 2 69.29 -47.68 -13.94
N ARG A 3 68.92 -46.52 -14.45
CA ARG A 3 68.39 -45.37 -13.63
C ARG A 3 66.89 -45.58 -13.46
N LEU A 4 66.44 -45.77 -12.23
CA LEU A 4 65.03 -45.70 -11.83
C LEU A 4 64.65 -44.25 -11.66
N LEU A 5 63.59 -43.77 -12.39
CA LEU A 5 62.91 -42.50 -12.19
C LEU A 5 61.73 -42.73 -11.26
N LEU A 6 61.80 -42.17 -10.04
CA LEU A 6 60.64 -42.06 -9.13
C LEU A 6 59.79 -40.88 -9.55
N SER A 7 58.60 -41.18 -9.99
CA SER A 7 57.56 -40.15 -10.21
C SER A 7 56.81 -39.90 -8.90
N ALA A 8 56.98 -38.73 -8.28
CA ALA A 8 56.22 -38.29 -7.13
C ALA A 8 54.87 -37.76 -7.58
N LEU A 9 53.79 -38.45 -7.21
CA LEU A 9 52.40 -38.02 -7.41
C LEU A 9 52.01 -37.05 -6.30
N CYS A 10 51.92 -35.74 -6.60
CA CYS A 10 51.38 -34.76 -5.70
C CYS A 10 49.85 -34.86 -5.68
N ALA A 11 49.28 -35.44 -4.63
CA ALA A 11 47.86 -35.42 -4.38
C ALA A 11 47.48 -34.04 -3.76
N LEU A 12 46.79 -33.20 -4.53
CA LEU A 12 46.15 -31.97 -4.02
C LEU A 12 44.90 -32.34 -3.23
N PRO A 13 44.72 -31.85 -1.98
CA PRO A 13 43.49 -32.06 -1.25
C PRO A 13 42.38 -31.21 -1.89
N VAL A 14 41.35 -31.85 -2.41
CA VAL A 14 40.09 -31.20 -2.78
C VAL A 14 39.37 -30.80 -1.49
N MET A 15 39.45 -29.52 -1.14
CA MET A 15 38.66 -28.94 -0.07
C MET A 15 37.20 -28.88 -0.55
N ALA A 16 36.37 -29.84 -0.13
CA ALA A 16 34.92 -29.80 -0.33
C ALA A 16 34.37 -28.64 0.50
N ALA A 17 33.95 -27.57 -0.19
CA ALA A 17 33.18 -26.50 0.41
C ALA A 17 31.81 -27.07 0.80
N LEU A 18 31.59 -27.33 2.08
CA LEU A 18 30.29 -27.67 2.61
C LEU A 18 29.40 -26.44 2.43
N PRO A 19 28.17 -26.58 1.89
CA PRO A 19 27.23 -25.48 1.86
C PRO A 19 26.93 -25.07 3.31
N VAL A 20 27.21 -23.82 3.66
CA VAL A 20 26.75 -23.21 4.90
C VAL A 20 25.24 -23.13 4.76
N LEU A 21 24.52 -24.06 5.36
CA LEU A 21 23.09 -23.92 5.60
C LEU A 21 22.92 -22.69 6.49
N ALA A 22 22.49 -21.58 5.91
CA ALA A 22 22.04 -20.42 6.68
C ALA A 22 20.89 -20.93 7.56
N LEU A 23 21.13 -21.05 8.86
CA LEU A 23 20.08 -21.31 9.81
C LEU A 23 19.11 -20.13 9.75
N ALA A 24 17.87 -20.43 9.45
CA ALA A 24 16.80 -19.40 9.50
C ALA A 24 16.83 -18.77 10.90
N GLU A 25 16.87 -17.44 10.95
CA GLU A 25 16.84 -16.72 12.22
C GLU A 25 15.47 -16.94 12.88
N GLU A 26 15.47 -17.23 14.19
CA GLU A 26 14.21 -17.37 14.93
C GLU A 26 13.59 -15.98 15.12
N ILE A 27 12.70 -15.60 14.19
CA ILE A 27 11.99 -14.33 14.28
C ILE A 27 10.68 -14.47 15.08
N LYS A 28 10.27 -13.37 15.71
CA LYS A 28 9.00 -13.23 16.45
C LYS A 28 8.26 -12.00 15.90
N PRO A 29 7.65 -12.09 14.71
CA PRO A 29 7.09 -10.93 14.03
C PRO A 29 5.88 -10.36 14.78
N ALA A 30 5.72 -9.04 14.68
CA ALA A 30 4.57 -8.36 15.27
C ALA A 30 4.10 -7.18 14.40
N ILE A 31 2.85 -6.78 14.59
CA ILE A 31 2.21 -5.64 13.93
C ILE A 31 1.53 -4.74 14.95
N VAL A 32 1.70 -3.43 14.79
CA VAL A 32 0.87 -2.40 15.43
C VAL A 32 0.09 -1.72 14.32
N PHE A 33 -1.22 -1.93 14.28
CA PHE A 33 -2.11 -1.37 13.26
C PHE A 33 -2.29 0.14 13.40
N ASP A 34 -2.77 0.80 12.35
CA ASP A 34 -3.23 2.18 12.44
C ASP A 34 -4.67 2.24 12.96
N MET A 35 -5.10 3.45 13.30
CA MET A 35 -6.49 3.74 13.70
C MET A 35 -7.43 3.47 12.53
N GLY A 36 -8.62 2.96 12.82
CA GLY A 36 -9.60 2.58 11.79
C GLY A 36 -10.06 1.14 11.90
N GLY A 37 -9.31 0.33 12.67
CA GLY A 37 -9.60 -1.08 12.91
C GLY A 37 -8.97 -2.02 11.88
N LYS A 38 -8.60 -3.20 12.32
CA LYS A 38 -7.92 -4.22 11.52
C LYS A 38 -8.71 -4.68 10.30
N PHE A 39 -10.04 -4.69 10.39
CA PHE A 39 -10.95 -5.18 9.34
C PHE A 39 -11.64 -4.04 8.58
N ASP A 40 -10.86 -3.00 8.23
CA ASP A 40 -11.32 -1.81 7.50
C ASP A 40 -11.66 -2.06 6.01
N LYS A 41 -11.50 -3.27 5.53
CA LYS A 41 -11.65 -3.70 4.13
C LYS A 41 -10.67 -2.99 3.16
N SER A 42 -9.62 -2.35 3.70
CA SER A 42 -8.70 -1.48 2.97
C SER A 42 -7.27 -1.69 3.46
N PHE A 43 -6.67 -0.68 4.08
CA PHE A 43 -5.28 -0.55 4.47
C PHE A 43 -4.84 -1.56 5.53
N ASN A 44 -5.51 -1.55 6.70
CA ASN A 44 -5.16 -2.44 7.80
C ASN A 44 -5.45 -3.91 7.47
N GLU A 45 -6.59 -4.19 6.81
CA GLU A 45 -6.93 -5.56 6.43
C GLU A 45 -5.95 -6.13 5.40
N SER A 46 -5.43 -5.31 4.48
CA SER A 46 -4.38 -5.73 3.55
C SER A 46 -3.11 -6.16 4.29
N VAL A 47 -2.68 -5.39 5.29
CA VAL A 47 -1.54 -5.74 6.15
C VAL A 47 -1.80 -7.04 6.92
N HIS A 48 -2.99 -7.19 7.51
CA HIS A 48 -3.40 -8.41 8.20
C HIS A 48 -3.35 -9.63 7.27
N ASN A 49 -3.84 -9.50 6.03
CA ASN A 49 -3.82 -10.58 5.05
C ASN A 49 -2.38 -11.01 4.72
N GLY A 50 -1.43 -10.08 4.65
CA GLY A 50 -0.01 -10.39 4.48
C GLY A 50 0.57 -11.17 5.66
N ALA A 51 0.20 -10.81 6.89
CA ALA A 51 0.59 -11.56 8.10
C ALA A 51 0.01 -12.97 8.10
N GLN A 52 -1.27 -13.12 7.72
CA GLN A 52 -1.93 -14.43 7.63
C GLN A 52 -1.30 -15.32 6.56
N ALA A 53 -0.93 -14.73 5.41
CA ALA A 53 -0.23 -15.45 4.35
C ALA A 53 1.14 -15.96 4.83
N PHE A 54 1.90 -15.12 5.55
CA PHE A 54 3.17 -15.50 6.15
C PHE A 54 3.00 -16.61 7.21
N THR A 55 2.03 -16.49 8.11
CA THR A 55 1.73 -17.52 9.12
C THR A 55 1.34 -18.85 8.47
N LYS A 56 0.49 -18.81 7.45
CA LYS A 56 0.06 -20.02 6.71
C LYS A 56 1.25 -20.73 6.03
N GLU A 57 2.19 -19.97 5.49
CA GLU A 57 3.35 -20.51 4.78
C GLU A 57 4.41 -21.08 5.74
N THR A 58 4.62 -20.43 6.89
CA THR A 58 5.76 -20.70 7.77
C THR A 58 5.40 -21.35 9.10
N SER A 59 4.12 -21.34 9.49
CA SER A 59 3.60 -21.69 10.82
C SER A 59 4.15 -20.78 11.95
N ILE A 60 4.75 -19.63 11.61
CA ILE A 60 5.20 -18.64 12.58
C ILE A 60 4.04 -17.66 12.81
N GLU A 61 3.59 -17.56 14.07
CA GLU A 61 2.51 -16.63 14.42
C GLU A 61 3.00 -15.18 14.44
N VAL A 62 2.19 -14.28 13.89
CA VAL A 62 2.40 -12.84 13.93
C VAL A 62 1.59 -12.26 15.08
N ARG A 63 2.25 -11.56 16.01
CA ARG A 63 1.56 -10.88 17.10
C ARG A 63 0.96 -9.57 16.63
N GLU A 64 -0.32 -9.35 16.87
CA GLU A 64 -1.05 -8.18 16.42
C GLU A 64 -1.51 -7.30 17.59
N PHE A 65 -1.49 -5.97 17.38
CA PHE A 65 -2.01 -5.00 18.34
C PHE A 65 -2.77 -3.88 17.61
N GLU A 66 -3.98 -3.59 18.08
CA GLU A 66 -4.85 -2.49 17.58
C GLU A 66 -4.90 -1.36 18.62
N PRO A 67 -4.22 -0.20 18.38
CA PRO A 67 -4.30 0.94 19.28
C PRO A 67 -5.70 1.57 19.23
N GLN A 68 -6.21 1.96 20.38
CA GLN A 68 -7.50 2.64 20.51
C GLN A 68 -7.34 4.17 20.55
N ASN A 69 -6.11 4.65 20.72
CA ASN A 69 -5.75 6.06 20.72
C ASN A 69 -4.27 6.25 20.43
N ASP A 70 -3.87 7.49 20.15
CA ASP A 70 -2.50 7.84 19.76
C ASP A 70 -1.45 7.49 20.82
N THR A 71 -1.78 7.61 22.12
CA THR A 71 -0.83 7.37 23.21
C THR A 71 -0.46 5.90 23.33
N GLN A 72 -1.30 4.99 22.85
CA GLN A 72 -1.02 3.55 22.89
C GLN A 72 0.01 3.11 21.83
N ARG A 73 0.24 3.88 20.77
CA ARG A 73 1.16 3.50 19.69
C ARG A 73 2.58 3.26 20.18
N GLU A 74 3.17 4.25 20.81
CA GLU A 74 4.54 4.15 21.32
C GLU A 74 4.68 3.09 22.40
N GLN A 75 3.70 3.01 23.31
CA GLN A 75 3.67 2.01 24.37
C GLN A 75 3.57 0.58 23.80
N ALA A 76 2.76 0.37 22.76
CA ALA A 76 2.61 -0.92 22.10
C ALA A 76 3.93 -1.35 21.44
N LEU A 77 4.53 -0.47 20.62
CA LEU A 77 5.83 -0.72 19.99
C LEU A 77 6.90 -1.09 21.03
N ARG A 78 7.02 -0.29 22.10
CA ARG A 78 8.00 -0.53 23.18
C ARG A 78 7.74 -1.85 23.93
N ASN A 79 6.47 -2.18 24.19
CA ASN A 79 6.12 -3.43 24.86
C ASN A 79 6.41 -4.66 24.00
N LEU A 80 6.18 -4.58 22.69
CA LEU A 80 6.54 -5.64 21.76
C LEU A 80 8.06 -5.80 21.66
N ALA A 81 8.80 -4.69 21.56
CA ALA A 81 10.26 -4.69 21.52
C ALA A 81 10.88 -5.27 22.81
N ARG A 82 10.38 -4.91 23.98
CA ARG A 82 10.81 -5.50 25.28
C ARG A 82 10.60 -7.01 25.37
N ARG A 83 9.63 -7.56 24.63
CA ARG A 83 9.37 -9.00 24.54
C ARG A 83 10.23 -9.69 23.47
N GLY A 84 11.13 -8.95 22.81
CA GLY A 84 11.99 -9.45 21.75
C GLY A 84 11.26 -9.77 20.46
N GLN A 85 10.12 -9.10 20.21
CA GLN A 85 9.46 -9.22 18.89
C GLN A 85 10.32 -8.57 17.83
N THR A 86 10.49 -9.24 16.68
CA THR A 86 11.26 -8.75 15.53
C THR A 86 10.93 -9.57 14.27
N PRO A 87 10.71 -8.94 13.10
CA PRO A 87 10.52 -7.51 12.93
C PRO A 87 9.17 -7.03 13.48
N ILE A 88 9.09 -5.75 13.87
CA ILE A 88 7.85 -5.10 14.28
C ILE A 88 7.40 -4.15 13.17
N VAL A 89 6.22 -4.40 12.60
CA VAL A 89 5.60 -3.54 11.58
C VAL A 89 4.73 -2.48 12.25
N ALA A 90 5.07 -1.22 12.03
CA ALA A 90 4.25 -0.06 12.38
C ALA A 90 3.43 0.35 11.15
N VAL A 91 2.11 0.24 11.24
CA VAL A 91 1.21 0.45 10.11
C VAL A 91 0.78 1.91 10.07
N GLY A 92 1.17 2.62 8.99
CA GLY A 92 0.75 3.99 8.72
C GLY A 92 1.69 5.08 9.25
N PHE A 93 1.64 6.22 8.57
CA PHE A 93 2.52 7.37 8.78
C PHE A 93 2.42 7.99 10.19
N ASN A 94 1.26 7.86 10.84
CA ASN A 94 1.03 8.39 12.19
C ASN A 94 1.94 7.76 13.26
N GLN A 95 2.58 6.63 12.96
CA GLN A 95 3.48 5.94 13.88
C GLN A 95 4.95 6.37 13.77
N ALA A 96 5.29 7.28 12.84
CA ALA A 96 6.68 7.64 12.55
C ALA A 96 7.46 8.13 13.77
N SER A 97 6.90 9.05 14.57
CA SER A 97 7.55 9.59 15.76
C SER A 97 7.76 8.52 16.83
N ALA A 98 6.73 7.72 17.11
CA ALA A 98 6.80 6.62 18.07
C ALA A 98 7.83 5.56 17.64
N LEU A 99 7.83 5.19 16.36
CA LEU A 99 8.78 4.21 15.85
C LEU A 99 10.21 4.72 15.91
N LYS A 100 10.45 5.99 15.56
CA LYS A 100 11.78 6.61 15.63
C LYS A 100 12.34 6.54 17.05
N THR A 101 11.52 6.84 18.05
CA THR A 101 11.91 6.75 19.47
C THR A 101 12.22 5.31 19.85
N VAL A 102 11.30 4.38 19.60
CA VAL A 102 11.45 3.00 20.05
C VAL A 102 12.55 2.26 19.30
N SER A 103 12.73 2.49 18.00
CA SER A 103 13.82 1.84 17.25
C SER A 103 15.21 2.21 17.77
N ALA A 104 15.39 3.45 18.24
CA ALA A 104 16.64 3.89 18.86
C ALA A 104 16.89 3.23 20.24
N GLU A 105 15.83 2.93 21.00
CA GLU A 105 15.94 2.20 22.30
C GLU A 105 16.31 0.72 22.09
N PHE A 106 15.98 0.13 20.95
CA PHE A 106 16.19 -1.30 20.64
C PHE A 106 16.99 -1.52 19.34
N PRO A 107 18.27 -1.12 19.29
CA PRO A 107 19.07 -1.10 18.06
C PRO A 107 19.36 -2.48 17.45
N LYS A 108 19.13 -3.56 18.19
CA LYS A 108 19.33 -4.95 17.73
C LYS A 108 18.07 -5.55 17.11
N LEU A 109 16.90 -4.90 17.25
CA LEU A 109 15.65 -5.38 16.69
C LEU A 109 15.38 -4.70 15.35
N HIS A 110 14.67 -5.37 14.48
CA HIS A 110 14.26 -4.85 13.18
C HIS A 110 12.86 -4.26 13.26
N PHE A 111 12.66 -3.15 12.56
CA PHE A 111 11.39 -2.46 12.46
C PHE A 111 11.03 -2.18 11.00
N VAL A 112 9.74 -2.18 10.71
CA VAL A 112 9.20 -1.79 9.40
C VAL A 112 8.17 -0.69 9.62
N ILE A 113 8.15 0.32 8.75
CA ILE A 113 7.08 1.32 8.73
C ILE A 113 6.49 1.42 7.34
N LEU A 114 5.16 1.59 7.26
CA LEU A 114 4.43 1.74 6.02
C LEU A 114 3.99 3.19 5.84
N ASP A 115 4.01 3.67 4.58
CA ASP A 115 3.50 4.97 4.12
C ASP A 115 4.26 6.20 4.64
N THR A 116 5.44 6.03 5.18
CA THR A 116 6.33 7.15 5.54
C THR A 116 7.77 6.69 5.65
N VAL A 117 8.71 7.62 5.72
CA VAL A 117 10.13 7.33 5.89
C VAL A 117 10.57 7.67 7.31
N VAL A 118 11.20 6.70 7.97
CA VAL A 118 11.92 6.88 9.24
C VAL A 118 13.36 6.46 9.03
N GLU A 119 14.26 7.43 9.04
CA GLU A 119 15.69 7.19 8.89
C GLU A 119 16.28 6.67 10.22
N ALA A 120 16.57 5.37 10.25
CA ALA A 120 17.23 4.70 11.36
C ALA A 120 17.93 3.42 10.87
N PRO A 121 19.04 2.99 11.51
CA PRO A 121 19.88 1.89 11.02
C PRO A 121 19.22 0.53 11.07
N ASN A 122 18.10 0.39 11.76
CA ASN A 122 17.34 -0.85 11.95
C ASN A 122 15.88 -0.74 11.52
N VAL A 123 15.53 0.28 10.73
CA VAL A 123 14.18 0.51 10.20
C VAL A 123 14.17 0.34 8.68
N GLN A 124 13.25 -0.46 8.16
CA GLN A 124 12.86 -0.49 6.76
C GLN A 124 11.59 0.32 6.58
N SER A 125 11.65 1.35 5.73
CA SER A 125 10.51 2.18 5.37
C SER A 125 9.97 1.74 4.00
N ILE A 126 8.68 1.41 3.92
CA ILE A 126 8.04 0.99 2.67
C ILE A 126 7.01 2.06 2.30
N VAL A 127 7.24 2.72 1.18
CA VAL A 127 6.38 3.76 0.61
C VAL A 127 5.97 3.38 -0.81
N PHE A 128 4.90 3.98 -1.28
CA PHE A 128 4.33 3.63 -2.57
C PHE A 128 4.23 4.84 -3.50
N ARG A 129 4.13 4.57 -4.80
CA ARG A 129 3.89 5.59 -5.83
C ARG A 129 2.38 5.73 -6.07
N GLU A 130 1.66 6.17 -5.04
CA GLU A 130 0.19 6.26 -5.07
C GLU A 130 -0.30 7.20 -6.17
N GLU A 131 0.48 8.21 -6.54
CA GLU A 131 0.19 9.11 -7.66
C GLU A 131 0.01 8.34 -8.97
N GLN A 132 0.79 7.27 -9.20
CA GLN A 132 0.73 6.48 -10.42
C GLN A 132 -0.58 5.67 -10.50
N GLY A 133 -0.93 4.95 -9.42
CA GLY A 133 -2.18 4.18 -9.37
C GLY A 133 -3.41 5.07 -9.41
N SER A 134 -3.35 6.22 -8.71
CA SER A 134 -4.42 7.21 -8.72
C SER A 134 -4.60 7.85 -10.11
N TYR A 135 -3.53 8.07 -10.85
CA TYR A 135 -3.61 8.52 -12.24
C TYR A 135 -4.40 7.53 -13.10
N LEU A 136 -4.09 6.24 -13.02
CA LEU A 136 -4.83 5.22 -13.76
C LEU A 136 -6.30 5.14 -13.34
N ALA A 137 -6.59 5.29 -12.03
CA ALA A 137 -7.94 5.34 -11.49
C ALA A 137 -8.71 6.57 -12.01
N GLY A 138 -8.07 7.74 -12.05
CA GLY A 138 -8.64 8.98 -12.60
C GLY A 138 -8.93 8.88 -14.10
N MET A 139 -8.01 8.29 -14.84
CA MET A 139 -8.20 8.03 -16.28
C MET A 139 -9.41 7.13 -16.51
N LEU A 140 -9.51 6.02 -15.77
CA LEU A 140 -10.64 5.09 -15.88
C LEU A 140 -11.96 5.77 -15.48
N ALA A 141 -11.95 6.59 -14.42
CA ALA A 141 -13.11 7.37 -13.99
C ALA A 141 -13.63 8.29 -15.09
N ALA A 142 -12.74 9.07 -15.71
CA ALA A 142 -13.13 10.00 -16.79
C ALA A 142 -13.60 9.28 -18.04
N LEU A 143 -13.03 8.12 -18.37
CA LEU A 143 -13.48 7.26 -19.47
C LEU A 143 -14.87 6.67 -19.23
N ARG A 144 -15.23 6.42 -17.97
CA ARG A 144 -16.53 5.85 -17.58
C ARG A 144 -17.60 6.92 -17.39
N SER A 145 -17.21 8.12 -16.98
CA SER A 145 -18.12 9.21 -16.66
C SER A 145 -18.97 9.63 -17.86
N GLY A 146 -20.29 9.68 -17.66
CA GLY A 146 -21.23 10.23 -18.62
C GLY A 146 -21.43 11.74 -18.46
N THR A 147 -21.08 12.31 -17.30
CA THR A 147 -21.26 13.73 -17.01
C THR A 147 -19.97 14.55 -17.22
N GLY A 148 -18.82 13.89 -17.30
CA GLY A 148 -17.52 14.53 -17.28
C GLY A 148 -17.13 15.07 -15.89
N LYS A 149 -17.87 14.71 -14.83
CA LYS A 149 -17.61 15.14 -13.45
C LYS A 149 -17.30 13.94 -12.59
N VAL A 150 -16.15 13.96 -11.95
CA VAL A 150 -15.67 12.88 -11.09
C VAL A 150 -15.32 13.41 -9.69
N GLY A 151 -15.38 12.56 -8.70
CA GLY A 151 -15.16 12.91 -7.31
C GLY A 151 -14.00 12.19 -6.67
N PHE A 152 -13.43 12.80 -5.65
CA PHE A 152 -12.46 12.19 -4.73
C PHE A 152 -12.86 12.48 -3.29
N VAL A 153 -12.86 11.45 -2.46
CA VAL A 153 -13.08 11.57 -1.00
C VAL A 153 -11.86 10.95 -0.30
N GLY A 154 -11.06 11.80 0.32
CA GLY A 154 -9.90 11.40 1.11
C GLY A 154 -10.24 11.31 2.61
N GLY A 155 -9.45 10.56 3.37
CA GLY A 155 -9.48 10.53 4.82
C GLY A 155 -8.93 11.82 5.44
N MET A 156 -7.80 11.72 6.14
CA MET A 156 -7.12 12.91 6.69
C MET A 156 -6.59 13.82 5.59
N ASP A 157 -6.73 15.14 5.81
CA ASP A 157 -6.13 16.16 4.96
C ASP A 157 -4.62 16.30 5.25
N VAL A 158 -3.83 15.44 4.62
CA VAL A 158 -2.37 15.38 4.71
C VAL A 158 -1.73 15.24 3.32
N PRO A 159 -0.45 15.59 3.16
CA PRO A 159 0.21 15.53 1.85
C PRO A 159 0.11 14.17 1.15
N LEU A 160 0.21 13.06 1.90
CA LEU A 160 0.04 11.72 1.34
C LEU A 160 -1.33 11.52 0.69
N ILE A 161 -2.42 11.96 1.31
CA ILE A 161 -3.77 11.82 0.74
C ILE A 161 -4.01 12.80 -0.40
N ARG A 162 -3.39 13.98 -0.33
CA ARG A 162 -3.37 14.91 -1.46
C ARG A 162 -2.60 14.36 -2.67
N LYS A 163 -1.61 13.50 -2.47
CA LYS A 163 -0.91 12.77 -3.52
C LYS A 163 -1.86 11.87 -4.33
N PHE A 164 -2.76 11.13 -3.65
CA PHE A 164 -3.82 10.36 -4.32
C PHE A 164 -4.74 11.29 -5.13
N ALA A 165 -5.25 12.35 -4.50
CA ALA A 165 -6.16 13.30 -5.13
C ALA A 165 -5.54 13.96 -6.36
N CYS A 166 -4.27 14.33 -6.27
CA CYS A 166 -3.53 14.95 -7.36
C CYS A 166 -3.31 13.98 -8.53
N GLY A 167 -2.83 12.76 -8.26
CA GLY A 167 -2.67 11.73 -9.29
C GLY A 167 -3.99 11.44 -10.00
N TYR A 168 -5.08 11.31 -9.23
CA TYR A 168 -6.42 11.10 -9.76
C TYR A 168 -6.87 12.24 -10.70
N GLY A 169 -6.68 13.49 -10.28
CA GLY A 169 -7.02 14.66 -11.10
C GLY A 169 -6.21 14.73 -12.39
N GLN A 170 -4.92 14.45 -12.35
CA GLN A 170 -4.06 14.39 -13.54
C GLN A 170 -4.54 13.32 -14.52
N GLY A 171 -4.83 12.10 -14.05
CA GLY A 171 -5.34 11.02 -14.89
C GLY A 171 -6.71 11.32 -15.50
N ALA A 172 -7.63 11.91 -14.72
CA ALA A 172 -8.95 12.29 -15.23
C ALA A 172 -8.85 13.31 -16.36
N ARG A 173 -8.02 14.35 -16.21
CA ARG A 173 -7.82 15.38 -17.25
C ARG A 173 -7.03 14.84 -18.45
N ALA A 174 -6.14 13.89 -18.27
CA ALA A 174 -5.44 13.23 -19.37
C ALA A 174 -6.41 12.46 -20.28
N ALA A 175 -7.43 11.81 -19.71
CA ALA A 175 -8.45 11.10 -20.47
C ALA A 175 -9.56 12.02 -21.03
N ASN A 176 -9.91 13.06 -20.26
CA ASN A 176 -10.88 14.08 -20.66
C ASN A 176 -10.40 15.48 -20.19
N PRO A 177 -9.83 16.31 -21.07
CA PRO A 177 -9.33 17.65 -20.69
C PRO A 177 -10.39 18.60 -20.12
N LYS A 178 -11.69 18.27 -20.27
CA LYS A 178 -12.80 19.03 -19.70
C LYS A 178 -13.34 18.43 -18.39
N ALA A 179 -12.70 17.39 -17.86
CA ALA A 179 -13.15 16.74 -16.63
C ALA A 179 -13.12 17.71 -15.45
N GLU A 180 -14.26 17.84 -14.76
CA GLU A 180 -14.34 18.49 -13.46
C GLU A 180 -14.05 17.47 -12.36
N VAL A 181 -13.13 17.82 -11.45
CA VAL A 181 -12.70 16.93 -10.36
C VAL A 181 -13.03 17.57 -9.03
N PHE A 182 -14.00 17.00 -8.31
CA PHE A 182 -14.33 17.42 -6.96
C PHE A 182 -13.45 16.70 -5.94
N GLN A 183 -12.94 17.42 -4.94
CA GLN A 183 -12.08 16.84 -3.92
C GLN A 183 -12.55 17.28 -2.53
N ASN A 184 -12.77 16.33 -1.64
CA ASN A 184 -13.08 16.58 -0.23
C ASN A 184 -12.28 15.64 0.65
N MET A 185 -11.88 16.12 1.84
CA MET A 185 -11.31 15.31 2.90
C MET A 185 -12.34 15.16 4.02
N THR A 186 -12.34 14.00 4.69
CA THR A 186 -13.31 13.73 5.76
C THR A 186 -12.95 14.40 7.07
N GLY A 187 -11.67 14.74 7.27
CA GLY A 187 -11.21 15.45 8.47
C GLY A 187 -9.71 15.70 8.48
N SER A 188 -9.23 16.19 9.63
CA SER A 188 -7.80 16.47 9.87
C SER A 188 -7.22 15.67 11.03
N THR A 189 -7.99 14.74 11.59
CA THR A 189 -7.59 13.88 12.72
C THR A 189 -7.77 12.41 12.37
N PRO A 190 -7.18 11.46 13.10
CA PRO A 190 -7.30 10.03 12.82
C PRO A 190 -8.72 9.47 12.77
N THR A 191 -9.71 10.16 13.36
CA THR A 191 -11.14 9.78 13.25
C THR A 191 -11.63 9.78 11.80
N ALA A 192 -10.97 10.54 10.92
CA ALA A 192 -11.24 10.58 9.49
C ALA A 192 -11.14 9.21 8.79
N TRP A 193 -10.45 8.24 9.41
CA TRP A 193 -10.29 6.88 8.86
C TRP A 193 -11.44 5.93 9.20
N ASN A 194 -12.33 6.32 10.13
CA ASN A 194 -13.43 5.47 10.60
C ASN A 194 -14.73 6.25 10.83
N ASP A 195 -15.16 7.00 9.81
CA ASP A 195 -16.43 7.72 9.77
C ASP A 195 -17.16 7.49 8.44
N PRO A 196 -17.76 6.29 8.23
CA PRO A 196 -18.50 5.98 7.01
C PRO A 196 -19.68 6.94 6.75
N VAL A 197 -20.28 7.49 7.79
CA VAL A 197 -21.39 8.47 7.68
C VAL A 197 -20.88 9.73 6.97
N ARG A 198 -19.76 10.27 7.42
CA ARG A 198 -19.13 11.44 6.80
C ARG A 198 -18.69 11.14 5.36
N GLY A 199 -18.13 9.96 5.10
CA GLY A 199 -17.80 9.51 3.74
C GLY A 199 -19.03 9.54 2.81
N ALA A 200 -20.16 8.99 3.28
CA ALA A 200 -21.40 8.96 2.52
C ALA A 200 -21.99 10.36 2.27
N GLU A 201 -21.94 11.27 3.27
CA GLU A 201 -22.41 12.66 3.14
C GLU A 201 -21.65 13.42 2.03
N LEU A 202 -20.31 13.36 2.07
CA LEU A 202 -19.47 14.00 1.06
C LEU A 202 -19.70 13.43 -0.33
N THR A 203 -19.89 12.12 -0.43
CA THR A 203 -20.21 11.44 -1.69
C THR A 203 -21.54 11.92 -2.26
N ARG A 204 -22.61 11.97 -1.46
CA ARG A 204 -23.92 12.50 -1.89
C ARG A 204 -23.80 13.95 -2.38
N SER A 205 -23.08 14.79 -1.63
CA SER A 205 -22.86 16.18 -2.03
C SER A 205 -22.14 16.31 -3.37
N GLN A 206 -21.15 15.46 -3.65
CA GLN A 206 -20.48 15.44 -4.96
C GLN A 206 -21.40 14.94 -6.07
N ILE A 207 -22.24 13.93 -5.79
CA ILE A 207 -23.23 13.39 -6.74
C ILE A 207 -24.29 14.45 -7.07
N GLU A 208 -24.79 15.21 -6.10
CA GLU A 208 -25.73 16.35 -6.31
C GLU A 208 -25.13 17.43 -7.22
N ARG A 209 -23.80 17.60 -7.21
CA ARG A 209 -23.08 18.49 -8.13
C ARG A 209 -22.81 17.87 -9.49
N GLY A 210 -23.23 16.62 -9.70
CA GLY A 210 -23.17 15.90 -10.95
C GLY A 210 -22.03 14.90 -11.08
N ALA A 211 -21.25 14.62 -10.04
CA ALA A 211 -20.26 13.54 -10.10
C ALA A 211 -20.94 12.18 -10.27
N ASP A 212 -20.39 11.34 -11.13
CA ASP A 212 -20.92 10.00 -11.40
C ASP A 212 -19.91 8.86 -11.18
N VAL A 213 -18.64 9.21 -10.90
CA VAL A 213 -17.61 8.27 -10.46
C VAL A 213 -16.86 8.91 -9.29
N ILE A 214 -16.78 8.23 -8.13
CA ILE A 214 -16.14 8.75 -6.92
C ILE A 214 -15.03 7.79 -6.47
N PHE A 215 -13.79 8.27 -6.42
CA PHE A 215 -12.66 7.55 -5.85
C PHE A 215 -12.50 7.87 -4.37
N GLN A 216 -12.31 6.87 -3.55
CA GLN A 216 -12.04 7.04 -2.14
C GLN A 216 -10.62 6.62 -1.75
N ALA A 217 -9.98 7.37 -0.84
CA ALA A 217 -8.75 7.00 -0.15
C ALA A 217 -8.91 7.35 1.33
N ALA A 218 -9.73 6.57 2.06
CA ALA A 218 -10.25 6.94 3.36
C ALA A 218 -10.39 5.78 4.38
N GLY A 219 -9.73 4.63 4.15
CA GLY A 219 -9.83 3.48 5.05
C GLY A 219 -11.28 3.00 5.23
N ALA A 220 -11.71 2.71 6.47
CA ALA A 220 -13.07 2.27 6.77
C ALA A 220 -14.14 3.32 6.40
N THR A 221 -13.82 4.61 6.44
CA THR A 221 -14.70 5.69 5.96
C THR A 221 -15.08 5.49 4.49
N GLY A 222 -14.20 4.91 3.69
CA GLY A 222 -14.42 4.59 2.28
C GLY A 222 -15.59 3.64 2.03
N LEU A 223 -15.96 2.80 3.00
CA LEU A 223 -17.14 1.94 2.90
C LEU A 223 -18.43 2.77 2.71
N GLY A 224 -18.53 3.88 3.43
CA GLY A 224 -19.66 4.81 3.26
C GLY A 224 -19.66 5.51 1.90
N VAL A 225 -18.48 5.80 1.35
CA VAL A 225 -18.34 6.38 -0.01
C VAL A 225 -18.85 5.40 -1.06
N LEU A 226 -18.37 4.15 -1.02
CA LEU A 226 -18.76 3.11 -1.98
C LEU A 226 -20.25 2.78 -1.89
N GLN A 227 -20.79 2.69 -0.65
CA GLN A 227 -22.22 2.47 -0.42
C GLN A 227 -23.06 3.61 -1.00
N ALA A 228 -22.74 4.87 -0.71
CA ALA A 228 -23.50 6.01 -1.18
C ALA A 228 -23.45 6.16 -2.71
N ALA A 229 -22.33 5.83 -3.34
CA ALA A 229 -22.23 5.80 -4.80
C ALA A 229 -23.13 4.69 -5.40
N ALA A 230 -23.11 3.49 -4.83
CA ALA A 230 -23.94 2.37 -5.27
C ALA A 230 -25.45 2.65 -5.08
N ASP A 231 -25.87 3.20 -3.93
CA ASP A 231 -27.25 3.57 -3.63
C ASP A 231 -27.81 4.60 -4.63
N ALA A 232 -26.94 5.50 -5.12
CA ALA A 232 -27.31 6.51 -6.12
C ALA A 232 -27.21 5.98 -7.56
N GLY A 233 -26.92 4.71 -7.80
CA GLY A 233 -26.71 4.15 -9.13
C GLY A 233 -25.49 4.71 -9.85
N LYS A 234 -24.50 5.21 -9.08
CA LYS A 234 -23.24 5.75 -9.55
C LYS A 234 -22.10 4.76 -9.32
N TYR A 235 -20.87 5.16 -9.63
CA TYR A 235 -19.69 4.29 -9.52
C TYR A 235 -18.76 4.76 -8.41
N GLY A 236 -18.27 3.80 -7.64
CA GLY A 236 -17.17 4.00 -6.72
C GLY A 236 -15.85 3.45 -7.27
N ILE A 237 -14.73 3.94 -6.75
CA ILE A 237 -13.41 3.33 -6.91
C ILE A 237 -12.85 3.05 -5.53
N GLY A 238 -12.46 1.79 -5.30
CA GLY A 238 -11.87 1.32 -4.06
C GLY A 238 -10.38 1.64 -3.93
N VAL A 239 -9.82 1.38 -2.75
CA VAL A 239 -8.39 1.63 -2.44
C VAL A 239 -7.78 0.51 -1.59
N ASP A 240 -6.47 0.38 -1.65
CA ASP A 240 -5.59 -0.54 -0.92
C ASP A 240 -5.88 -2.02 -1.22
N SER A 241 -7.06 -2.50 -0.88
CA SER A 241 -7.54 -3.86 -1.18
C SER A 241 -8.48 -3.90 -2.38
N ASN A 242 -8.66 -5.07 -2.98
CA ASN A 242 -9.71 -5.24 -3.99
C ASN A 242 -11.09 -5.20 -3.32
N GLN A 243 -11.77 -4.08 -3.47
CA GLN A 243 -13.10 -3.78 -2.91
C GLN A 243 -14.23 -3.96 -3.94
N ASN A 244 -13.94 -4.47 -5.15
CA ASN A 244 -14.93 -4.62 -6.22
C ASN A 244 -16.13 -5.47 -5.81
N HIS A 245 -15.91 -6.44 -4.93
CA HIS A 245 -16.94 -7.37 -4.42
C HIS A 245 -17.92 -6.73 -3.44
N LEU A 246 -17.61 -5.55 -2.89
CA LEU A 246 -18.51 -4.89 -1.92
C LEU A 246 -19.80 -4.41 -2.58
N HIS A 247 -19.73 -3.92 -3.81
CA HIS A 247 -20.88 -3.48 -4.61
C HIS A 247 -20.70 -3.89 -6.07
N PRO A 248 -20.94 -5.18 -6.42
CA PRO A 248 -20.75 -5.67 -7.79
C PRO A 248 -21.54 -4.85 -8.81
N GLY A 249 -20.88 -4.41 -9.89
CA GLY A 249 -21.47 -3.55 -10.90
C GLY A 249 -21.51 -2.06 -10.56
N HIS A 250 -21.10 -1.66 -9.34
CA HIS A 250 -21.00 -0.26 -8.89
C HIS A 250 -19.58 0.14 -8.45
N VAL A 251 -18.69 -0.80 -8.15
CA VAL A 251 -17.26 -0.50 -7.98
C VAL A 251 -16.57 -0.68 -9.31
N LEU A 252 -16.14 0.44 -9.91
CA LEU A 252 -15.53 0.49 -11.22
C LEU A 252 -14.19 -0.23 -11.27
N THR A 253 -13.41 -0.05 -10.24
CA THR A 253 -12.12 -0.73 -9.96
C THR A 253 -11.72 -0.45 -8.51
N SER A 254 -10.63 -1.08 -8.07
CA SER A 254 -9.93 -0.70 -6.85
C SER A 254 -8.47 -0.41 -7.18
N MET A 255 -7.96 0.73 -6.71
CA MET A 255 -6.54 1.05 -6.76
C MET A 255 -5.85 0.27 -5.64
N VAL A 256 -5.37 -0.91 -5.99
CA VAL A 256 -4.77 -1.85 -5.04
C VAL A 256 -3.35 -1.44 -4.70
N LYS A 257 -3.05 -1.42 -3.41
CA LYS A 257 -1.73 -1.20 -2.83
C LYS A 257 -1.30 -2.49 -2.14
N ARG A 258 -0.25 -3.14 -2.64
CA ARG A 258 0.14 -4.49 -2.22
C ARG A 258 0.86 -4.52 -0.88
N LEU A 259 0.18 -3.96 0.14
CA LEU A 259 0.63 -3.99 1.55
C LEU A 259 0.75 -5.42 2.06
N ASP A 260 -0.13 -6.31 1.62
CA ASP A 260 -0.10 -7.75 1.89
C ASP A 260 1.23 -8.38 1.49
N VAL A 261 1.65 -8.16 0.25
CA VAL A 261 2.93 -8.68 -0.27
C VAL A 261 4.13 -8.01 0.39
N ALA A 262 4.05 -6.69 0.61
CA ALA A 262 5.13 -5.92 1.24
C ALA A 262 5.44 -6.43 2.65
N VAL A 263 4.40 -6.67 3.46
CA VAL A 263 4.54 -7.17 4.84
C VAL A 263 4.99 -8.62 4.88
N GLN A 264 4.36 -9.50 4.08
CA GLN A 264 4.78 -10.90 3.96
C GLN A 264 6.27 -10.99 3.59
N LYS A 265 6.70 -10.21 2.59
CA LYS A 265 8.09 -10.17 2.12
C LYS A 265 9.05 -9.66 3.19
N ALA A 266 8.68 -8.62 3.95
CA ALA A 266 9.50 -8.10 5.03
C ALA A 266 9.73 -9.16 6.13
N PHE A 267 8.70 -9.94 6.48
CA PHE A 267 8.83 -11.05 7.42
C PHE A 267 9.68 -12.19 6.86
N GLN A 268 9.52 -12.55 5.59
CA GLN A 268 10.33 -13.58 4.93
C GLN A 268 11.81 -13.17 4.86
N GLU A 269 12.10 -11.93 4.46
CA GLU A 269 13.47 -11.41 4.41
C GLU A 269 14.14 -11.42 5.79
N ALA A 270 13.39 -11.06 6.86
CA ALA A 270 13.91 -11.13 8.23
C ALA A 270 14.19 -12.59 8.65
N ARG A 271 13.28 -13.52 8.36
CA ARG A 271 13.46 -14.96 8.66
C ARG A 271 14.68 -15.56 7.96
N GLU A 272 15.01 -15.07 6.79
CA GLU A 272 16.14 -15.54 5.98
C GLU A 272 17.45 -14.79 6.30
N GLY A 273 17.45 -13.92 7.32
CA GLY A 273 18.63 -13.11 7.68
C GLY A 273 19.00 -12.06 6.63
N ARG A 274 18.05 -11.69 5.76
CA ARG A 274 18.25 -10.75 4.65
C ARG A 274 17.52 -9.41 4.87
N PHE A 275 17.10 -9.13 6.10
CA PHE A 275 16.46 -7.85 6.42
C PHE A 275 17.38 -6.68 6.04
N THR A 276 16.86 -5.74 5.27
CA THR A 276 17.62 -4.58 4.80
C THR A 276 16.93 -3.30 5.25
N PRO A 277 17.55 -2.52 6.16
CA PRO A 277 17.08 -1.18 6.52
C PRO A 277 17.11 -0.22 5.32
N GLY A 278 16.44 0.91 5.47
CA GLY A 278 16.38 1.95 4.44
C GLY A 278 15.01 2.03 3.76
N THR A 279 14.92 2.83 2.70
CA THR A 279 13.64 3.09 2.03
C THR A 279 13.45 2.18 0.82
N ARG A 280 12.30 1.51 0.77
CA ARG A 280 11.80 0.77 -0.40
C ARG A 280 10.61 1.53 -0.96
N VAL A 281 10.66 1.85 -2.24
CA VAL A 281 9.57 2.50 -2.98
C VAL A 281 8.94 1.48 -3.90
N LEU A 282 7.62 1.30 -3.82
CA LEU A 282 6.87 0.34 -4.63
C LEU A 282 5.89 1.08 -5.55
N GLY A 283 5.82 0.69 -6.81
CA GLY A 283 5.03 1.36 -7.82
C GLY A 283 4.36 0.40 -8.81
N LEU A 284 4.08 0.92 -10.01
CA LEU A 284 3.54 0.11 -11.11
C LEU A 284 4.57 -0.85 -11.71
N GLU A 285 5.86 -0.52 -11.61
CA GLU A 285 6.98 -1.29 -12.19
C GLU A 285 7.19 -2.65 -11.50
N ASP A 286 6.87 -2.74 -10.22
CA ASP A 286 7.05 -3.94 -9.39
C ASP A 286 5.72 -4.52 -8.89
N ASP A 287 4.61 -4.13 -9.50
CA ASP A 287 3.25 -4.50 -9.12
C ASP A 287 2.90 -4.16 -7.66
N GLY A 288 3.62 -3.23 -7.04
CA GLY A 288 3.30 -2.69 -5.73
C GLY A 288 1.99 -1.90 -5.71
N ILE A 289 1.62 -1.37 -6.87
CA ILE A 289 0.34 -0.70 -7.13
C ILE A 289 -0.27 -1.24 -8.43
N SER A 290 -1.60 -1.40 -8.46
CA SER A 290 -2.34 -1.84 -9.64
C SER A 290 -3.81 -1.41 -9.59
N LEU A 291 -4.53 -1.57 -10.70
CA LEU A 291 -6.00 -1.53 -10.71
C LEU A 291 -6.57 -2.96 -10.74
N ALA A 292 -7.58 -3.22 -9.93
CA ALA A 292 -8.25 -4.52 -9.87
C ALA A 292 -9.32 -4.64 -10.96
N PHE A 293 -9.26 -5.74 -11.70
CA PHE A 293 -10.27 -6.11 -12.67
C PHE A 293 -10.65 -7.58 -12.48
N ASP A 294 -11.94 -7.82 -12.27
CA ASP A 294 -12.52 -9.13 -12.01
C ASP A 294 -13.98 -9.21 -12.46
N ASP A 295 -14.66 -10.31 -12.15
CA ASP A 295 -16.05 -10.53 -12.58
C ASP A 295 -17.03 -9.49 -12.03
N ASN A 296 -16.72 -8.85 -10.89
CA ASN A 296 -17.60 -7.85 -10.26
C ASN A 296 -17.69 -6.55 -11.07
N ASN A 297 -16.63 -6.21 -11.83
CA ASN A 297 -16.59 -5.00 -12.64
C ASN A 297 -16.52 -5.24 -14.16
N ALA A 298 -16.48 -6.49 -14.60
CA ALA A 298 -16.34 -6.86 -16.02
C ALA A 298 -17.43 -6.26 -16.94
N LYS A 299 -18.65 -6.05 -16.41
CA LYS A 299 -19.78 -5.49 -17.19
C LYS A 299 -19.74 -3.97 -17.33
N ILE A 300 -18.98 -3.29 -16.47
CA ILE A 300 -18.93 -1.82 -16.42
C ILE A 300 -17.61 -1.23 -16.92
N VAL A 301 -16.58 -2.06 -17.10
CA VAL A 301 -15.30 -1.71 -17.71
C VAL A 301 -15.22 -2.34 -19.10
N THR A 302 -15.27 -1.51 -20.15
CA THR A 302 -15.16 -2.02 -21.52
C THR A 302 -13.72 -2.40 -21.87
N ALA A 303 -13.56 -3.26 -22.89
CA ALA A 303 -12.23 -3.63 -23.39
C ALA A 303 -11.42 -2.41 -23.87
N GLU A 304 -12.09 -1.40 -24.45
CA GLU A 304 -11.44 -0.15 -24.87
C GLU A 304 -10.94 0.66 -23.68
N MET A 305 -11.75 0.80 -22.61
CA MET A 305 -11.34 1.48 -21.38
C MET A 305 -10.13 0.78 -20.76
N ARG A 306 -10.18 -0.54 -20.68
CA ARG A 306 -9.09 -1.37 -20.18
C ARG A 306 -7.82 -1.17 -20.99
N ALA A 307 -7.89 -1.24 -22.31
CA ALA A 307 -6.73 -1.08 -23.19
C ALA A 307 -6.06 0.30 -23.03
N LYS A 308 -6.84 1.38 -22.89
CA LYS A 308 -6.31 2.74 -22.64
C LYS A 308 -5.58 2.84 -21.32
N VAL A 309 -6.12 2.24 -20.26
CA VAL A 309 -5.48 2.24 -18.94
C VAL A 309 -4.22 1.38 -18.93
N ASP A 310 -4.25 0.21 -19.57
CA ASP A 310 -3.08 -0.67 -19.68
C ASP A 310 -1.95 -0.01 -20.48
N GLN A 311 -2.29 0.75 -21.56
CA GLN A 311 -1.31 1.54 -22.30
C GLN A 311 -0.70 2.65 -21.44
N ALA A 312 -1.53 3.38 -20.68
CA ALA A 312 -1.05 4.42 -19.77
C ALA A 312 -0.13 3.83 -18.69
N ARG A 313 -0.46 2.66 -18.12
CA ARG A 313 0.42 1.92 -17.21
C ARG A 313 1.79 1.66 -17.84
N GLN A 314 1.82 1.14 -19.07
CA GLN A 314 3.08 0.88 -19.78
C GLN A 314 3.87 2.18 -20.02
N ASP A 315 3.20 3.27 -20.38
CA ASP A 315 3.84 4.55 -20.65
C ASP A 315 4.37 5.22 -19.36
N ILE A 316 3.71 5.03 -18.22
CA ILE A 316 4.23 5.46 -16.91
C ILE A 316 5.48 4.65 -16.54
N VAL A 317 5.43 3.33 -16.62
CA VAL A 317 6.57 2.45 -16.33
C VAL A 317 7.76 2.72 -17.24
N ALA A 318 7.49 3.02 -18.52
CA ALA A 318 8.52 3.42 -19.50
C ALA A 318 9.03 4.87 -19.33
N GLY A 319 8.47 5.64 -18.38
CA GLY A 319 8.84 7.05 -18.15
C GLY A 319 8.37 8.05 -19.21
N LYS A 320 7.50 7.63 -20.14
CA LYS A 320 6.89 8.51 -21.15
C LYS A 320 5.83 9.42 -20.52
N ILE A 321 5.04 8.91 -19.56
CA ILE A 321 4.13 9.68 -18.74
C ILE A 321 4.79 9.85 -17.38
N LYS A 322 4.98 11.10 -16.96
CA LYS A 322 5.49 11.45 -15.63
C LYS A 322 4.32 12.00 -14.82
N VAL A 323 3.82 11.20 -13.90
CA VAL A 323 2.79 11.64 -12.96
C VAL A 323 3.46 12.49 -11.89
N HIS A 324 2.96 13.71 -11.69
CA HIS A 324 3.49 14.60 -10.66
C HIS A 324 3.12 14.06 -9.26
N ASP A 325 4.14 13.93 -8.40
CA ASP A 325 3.96 13.58 -6.99
C ASP A 325 3.78 14.86 -6.16
N TYR A 326 2.58 15.04 -5.59
CA TYR A 326 2.23 16.16 -4.72
C TYR A 326 3.22 16.37 -3.58
N MET A 327 3.84 15.29 -3.07
CA MET A 327 4.76 15.37 -1.94
C MET A 327 6.10 16.02 -2.28
N THR A 328 6.41 16.23 -3.57
CA THR A 328 7.66 16.86 -3.98
C THR A 328 7.70 18.37 -3.71
N ASP A 329 6.56 19.05 -3.81
CA ASP A 329 6.46 20.50 -3.73
C ASP A 329 5.14 21.03 -3.12
N ASN A 330 4.26 20.11 -2.67
CA ASN A 330 2.92 20.39 -2.14
C ASN A 330 2.01 21.13 -3.15
N SER A 331 2.23 20.91 -4.44
CA SER A 331 1.40 21.46 -5.51
C SER A 331 0.79 20.36 -6.37
N CYS A 332 -0.25 20.70 -7.13
CA CYS A 332 -0.85 19.81 -8.11
C CYS A 332 -1.01 20.56 -9.42
N PRO A 333 -0.40 20.12 -10.53
CA PRO A 333 -0.61 20.72 -11.84
C PRO A 333 -2.08 20.59 -12.25
N ASN A 334 -2.61 21.64 -12.88
CA ASN A 334 -3.98 21.71 -13.39
C ASN A 334 -4.18 20.86 -14.64
#